data_7d9034d3fde7f6e44dbb23d9fe48eeca
#
_entry.id   7d9034d3fde7f6e44dbb23d9fe48eeca
#
_cell.length_a   1.000
_cell.length_b   1.000
_cell.length_c   1.000
_cell.angle_alpha   90.00
_cell.angle_beta   90.00
_cell.angle_gamma   90.00
#
_symmetry.space_group_name_H-M   'P 1'
#
loop_
_entity.id
_entity.type
_entity.pdbx_description
1 polymer ?
#
loop_
_entity_poly.entity_id
_entity_poly.type
_entity_poly.pdbx_seq_one_letter_code
_entity_poly.pdbx_strand_id
1 'polypeptide(L)'
;MEHILVTIALLGLYYFYRYYYRDDSNDYSPVMDTDQEGYQEKESNMEENISTRQLVLTTIEKIGSNPECTEDERIQFEYQGVIFLMEAVDDCKFVNLIGPWCHSFSKFDIDEFSRVRQVLNDINARGMVSVFYSITDSDEVAVHIKKQFLFVQQIPNIEDYLKLMLDIFFRTARTLHVEIEKCRVQECK
;
A
#
# COMPACT_ATOMS: atom_id res chain seq x y z
N MET A 1 -1.27 18.49 -32.61
CA MET A 1 -0.41 17.45 -32.03
C MET A 1 -0.84 17.06 -30.60
N GLU A 2 -1.36 17.98 -29.80
CA GLU A 2 -1.80 17.69 -28.42
C GLU A 2 -2.93 16.66 -28.30
N HIS A 3 -3.92 16.68 -29.20
CA HIS A 3 -5.02 15.71 -29.16
C HIS A 3 -4.59 14.26 -29.44
N ILE A 4 -3.52 14.04 -30.19
CA ILE A 4 -3.01 12.69 -30.49
C ILE A 4 -2.32 12.09 -29.26
N LEU A 5 -1.57 12.89 -28.50
CA LEU A 5 -0.89 12.44 -27.27
C LEU A 5 -1.90 12.07 -26.16
N VAL A 6 -2.98 12.85 -26.02
CA VAL A 6 -4.05 12.55 -25.06
C VAL A 6 -4.78 11.26 -25.44
N THR A 7 -5.03 11.02 -26.72
CA THR A 7 -5.70 9.80 -27.19
C THR A 7 -4.83 8.56 -26.97
N ILE A 8 -3.51 8.66 -27.18
CA ILE A 8 -2.57 7.55 -26.92
C ILE A 8 -2.48 7.25 -25.42
N ALA A 9 -2.46 8.28 -24.55
CA ALA A 9 -2.45 8.10 -23.11
C ALA A 9 -3.74 7.43 -22.58
N LEU A 10 -4.91 7.82 -23.12
CA LEU A 10 -6.19 7.22 -22.76
C LEU A 10 -6.33 5.77 -23.26
N LEU A 11 -5.81 5.47 -24.45
CA LEU A 11 -5.76 4.10 -24.97
C LEU A 11 -4.81 3.23 -24.13
N GLY A 12 -3.66 3.76 -23.73
CA GLY A 12 -2.72 3.07 -22.84
C GLY A 12 -3.34 2.74 -21.47
N LEU A 13 -4.06 3.68 -20.88
CA LEU A 13 -4.81 3.48 -19.63
C LEU A 13 -5.94 2.45 -19.80
N TYR A 14 -6.67 2.48 -20.93
CA TYR A 14 -7.73 1.51 -21.23
C TYR A 14 -7.18 0.10 -21.40
N TYR A 15 -6.07 -0.09 -22.14
CA TYR A 15 -5.43 -1.39 -22.31
C TYR A 15 -4.81 -1.90 -21.02
N PHE A 16 -4.22 -1.03 -20.21
CA PHE A 16 -3.69 -1.36 -18.87
C PHE A 16 -4.81 -1.82 -17.94
N TYR A 17 -5.93 -1.08 -17.90
CA TYR A 17 -7.11 -1.45 -17.11
C TYR A 17 -7.68 -2.80 -17.54
N ARG A 18 -7.83 -3.04 -18.85
CA ARG A 18 -8.34 -4.29 -19.40
C ARG A 18 -7.41 -5.47 -19.20
N TYR A 19 -6.10 -5.25 -19.14
CA TYR A 19 -5.10 -6.31 -18.88
C TYR A 19 -5.09 -6.73 -17.42
N TYR A 20 -5.24 -5.78 -16.47
CA TYR A 20 -5.22 -6.04 -15.05
C TYR A 20 -6.57 -6.44 -14.44
N TYR A 21 -7.70 -6.06 -15.08
CA TYR A 21 -9.06 -6.34 -14.63
C TYR A 21 -9.83 -7.24 -15.60
N ARG A 22 -9.13 -8.06 -16.38
CA ARG A 22 -9.77 -9.10 -17.18
C ARG A 22 -10.30 -10.16 -16.23
N ASP A 23 -11.60 -10.14 -16.03
CA ASP A 23 -12.38 -11.16 -15.34
C ASP A 23 -12.15 -12.50 -16.07
N ASP A 24 -11.33 -13.38 -15.48
CA ASP A 24 -11.18 -14.75 -15.94
C ASP A 24 -12.41 -15.58 -15.50
N SER A 25 -13.59 -15.19 -16.00
CA SER A 25 -14.72 -16.08 -16.07
C SER A 25 -14.51 -17.04 -17.24
N ASN A 26 -13.55 -17.92 -17.14
CA ASN A 26 -13.43 -19.06 -18.03
C ASN A 26 -14.13 -20.27 -17.44
N ASP A 27 -15.28 -20.53 -18.04
CA ASP A 27 -16.04 -21.75 -18.15
C ASP A 27 -15.12 -22.99 -18.21
N TYR A 28 -14.85 -23.60 -17.06
CA TYR A 28 -14.30 -24.94 -16.98
C TYR A 28 -15.45 -25.90 -16.76
N SER A 29 -15.94 -26.49 -17.86
CA SER A 29 -16.77 -27.68 -17.82
C SER A 29 -15.88 -28.86 -17.43
N PRO A 30 -16.14 -29.55 -16.31
CA PRO A 30 -15.39 -30.75 -15.98
C PRO A 30 -15.89 -31.91 -16.84
N VAL A 31 -14.98 -32.53 -17.58
CA VAL A 31 -15.17 -33.86 -18.18
C VAL A 31 -15.28 -34.85 -17.01
N MET A 32 -16.45 -35.48 -16.90
CA MET A 32 -16.66 -36.61 -16.01
C MET A 32 -15.91 -37.82 -16.57
N ASP A 33 -14.82 -38.20 -15.92
CA ASP A 33 -14.37 -39.58 -15.93
C ASP A 33 -14.72 -40.23 -14.58
N THR A 34 -15.62 -41.20 -14.70
CA THR A 34 -16.05 -42.08 -13.62
C THR A 34 -15.02 -43.16 -13.39
N ASP A 35 -14.21 -43.03 -12.33
CA ASP A 35 -13.64 -44.19 -11.65
C ASP A 35 -13.73 -43.96 -10.13
N GLN A 36 -14.60 -44.79 -9.53
CA GLN A 36 -14.80 -44.89 -8.08
C GLN A 36 -13.61 -45.61 -7.46
N GLU A 37 -12.79 -44.89 -6.70
CA GLU A 37 -12.05 -45.48 -5.59
C GLU A 37 -12.20 -44.57 -4.36
N GLY A 38 -12.62 -45.19 -3.26
CA GLY A 38 -13.04 -44.55 -2.02
C GLY A 38 -11.92 -43.74 -1.37
N TYR A 39 -12.07 -42.45 -1.38
CA TYR A 39 -11.33 -41.54 -0.52
C TYR A 39 -12.15 -41.29 0.74
N GLN A 40 -11.64 -41.78 1.89
CA GLN A 40 -12.10 -41.34 3.19
C GLN A 40 -12.06 -39.82 3.26
N GLU A 41 -13.22 -39.20 3.44
CA GLU A 41 -13.32 -37.79 3.85
C GLU A 41 -12.53 -37.62 5.16
N LYS A 42 -11.31 -37.12 5.06
CA LYS A 42 -10.70 -36.43 6.18
C LYS A 42 -11.59 -35.23 6.45
N GLU A 43 -12.22 -35.22 7.63
CA GLU A 43 -12.79 -34.00 8.21
C GLU A 43 -11.79 -32.88 8.05
N SER A 44 -11.99 -32.04 7.02
CA SER A 44 -11.30 -30.78 6.90
C SER A 44 -11.82 -29.93 8.05
N ASN A 45 -10.98 -29.69 9.06
CA ASN A 45 -11.20 -28.63 10.02
C ASN A 45 -11.64 -27.41 9.21
N MET A 46 -12.87 -26.94 9.44
CA MET A 46 -13.33 -25.64 8.97
C MET A 46 -12.40 -24.62 9.64
N GLU A 47 -11.29 -24.27 8.98
CA GLU A 47 -10.59 -23.05 9.30
C GLU A 47 -11.62 -21.93 9.13
N GLU A 48 -12.01 -21.31 10.23
CA GLU A 48 -12.84 -20.12 10.21
C GLU A 48 -12.20 -19.13 9.24
N ASN A 49 -12.90 -18.85 8.16
CA ASN A 49 -12.41 -17.98 7.10
C ASN A 49 -12.50 -16.53 7.61
N ILE A 50 -11.46 -16.14 8.38
CA ILE A 50 -11.36 -14.79 8.97
C ILE A 50 -11.26 -13.79 7.84
N SER A 51 -12.11 -12.74 7.86
CA SER A 51 -12.04 -11.67 6.85
C SER A 51 -10.69 -10.95 6.90
N THR A 52 -10.27 -10.37 5.77
CA THR A 52 -9.00 -9.62 5.70
C THR A 52 -8.97 -8.48 6.72
N ARG A 53 -10.08 -7.77 6.89
CA ARG A 53 -10.21 -6.71 7.89
C ARG A 53 -10.02 -7.22 9.30
N GLN A 54 -10.67 -8.32 9.65
CA GLN A 54 -10.55 -8.94 10.97
C GLN A 54 -9.12 -9.46 11.23
N LEU A 55 -8.49 -10.05 10.21
CA LEU A 55 -7.10 -10.50 10.30
C LEU A 55 -6.14 -9.33 10.55
N VAL A 56 -6.35 -8.18 9.89
CA VAL A 56 -5.56 -6.95 10.11
C VAL A 56 -5.73 -6.46 11.54
N LEU A 57 -6.96 -6.29 12.03
CA LEU A 57 -7.24 -5.82 13.39
C LEU A 57 -6.54 -6.70 14.42
N THR A 58 -6.76 -8.00 14.35
CA THR A 58 -6.15 -8.97 15.27
C THR A 58 -4.62 -8.94 15.21
N THR A 59 -4.03 -8.77 14.02
CA THR A 59 -2.57 -8.72 13.88
C THR A 59 -1.98 -7.44 14.46
N ILE A 60 -2.65 -6.29 14.28
CA ILE A 60 -2.24 -5.01 14.88
C ILE A 60 -2.26 -5.10 16.41
N GLU A 61 -3.31 -5.68 16.99
CA GLU A 61 -3.38 -5.94 18.45
C GLU A 61 -2.22 -6.82 18.94
N LYS A 62 -1.93 -7.91 18.22
CA LYS A 62 -0.85 -8.84 18.57
C LYS A 62 0.56 -8.22 18.50
N ILE A 63 0.78 -7.21 17.66
CA ILE A 63 2.06 -6.47 17.66
C ILE A 63 2.13 -5.40 18.76
N GLY A 64 1.09 -5.30 19.61
CA GLY A 64 1.04 -4.40 20.74
C GLY A 64 0.53 -3.00 20.45
N SER A 65 -0.15 -2.81 19.31
CA SER A 65 -0.80 -1.56 18.92
C SER A 65 -2.30 -1.65 19.15
N ASN A 66 -2.96 -0.50 19.31
CA ASN A 66 -4.41 -0.41 19.49
C ASN A 66 -5.06 0.13 18.20
N PRO A 67 -5.76 -0.71 17.41
CA PRO A 67 -6.40 -0.26 16.18
C PRO A 67 -7.73 0.46 16.47
N GLU A 68 -7.97 1.56 15.79
CA GLU A 68 -9.22 2.32 15.81
C GLU A 68 -9.77 2.46 14.39
N CYS A 69 -11.09 2.30 14.22
CA CYS A 69 -11.72 2.55 12.92
C CYS A 69 -12.05 4.03 12.78
N THR A 70 -11.61 4.64 11.70
CA THR A 70 -11.93 6.02 11.34
C THR A 70 -13.31 6.12 10.69
N GLU A 71 -13.88 7.34 10.56
CA GLU A 71 -15.19 7.58 9.92
C GLU A 71 -15.22 7.13 8.44
N ASP A 72 -14.08 7.15 7.75
CA ASP A 72 -13.91 6.71 6.37
C ASP A 72 -13.48 5.21 6.26
N GLU A 73 -13.80 4.43 7.30
CA GLU A 73 -13.59 2.98 7.38
C GLU A 73 -12.13 2.51 7.33
N ARG A 74 -11.15 3.41 7.41
CA ARG A 74 -9.74 3.03 7.55
C ARG A 74 -9.44 2.60 8.99
N ILE A 75 -8.42 1.77 9.15
CA ILE A 75 -7.91 1.35 10.45
C ILE A 75 -6.72 2.24 10.78
N GLN A 76 -6.85 3.05 11.84
CA GLN A 76 -5.77 3.87 12.38
C GLN A 76 -5.12 3.15 13.55
N PHE A 77 -3.80 3.20 13.65
CA PHE A 77 -3.06 2.66 14.80
C PHE A 77 -1.73 3.39 14.96
N GLU A 78 -1.20 3.39 16.17
CA GLU A 78 0.13 3.92 16.46
C GLU A 78 1.13 2.77 16.59
N TYR A 79 2.29 2.90 15.95
CA TYR A 79 3.41 1.99 16.09
C TYR A 79 4.73 2.76 16.21
N GLN A 80 5.46 2.55 17.32
CA GLN A 80 6.71 3.25 17.63
C GLN A 80 6.60 4.79 17.56
N GLY A 81 5.50 5.35 18.06
CA GLY A 81 5.26 6.78 18.10
C GLY A 81 4.83 7.41 16.77
N VAL A 82 4.55 6.58 15.74
CA VAL A 82 4.06 7.04 14.42
C VAL A 82 2.67 6.49 14.16
N ILE A 83 1.76 7.36 13.72
CA ILE A 83 0.41 6.99 13.32
C ILE A 83 0.45 6.42 11.91
N PHE A 84 -0.19 5.27 11.72
CA PHE A 84 -0.40 4.62 10.44
C PHE A 84 -1.88 4.48 10.14
N LEU A 85 -2.22 4.46 8.85
CA LEU A 85 -3.55 4.15 8.35
C LEU A 85 -3.48 2.88 7.49
N MET A 86 -4.42 1.96 7.68
CA MET A 86 -4.53 0.76 6.86
C MET A 86 -5.92 0.66 6.25
N GLU A 87 -5.97 0.47 4.93
CA GLU A 87 -7.19 0.18 4.18
C GLU A 87 -7.25 -1.34 3.97
N ALA A 88 -8.26 -1.99 4.53
CA ALA A 88 -8.51 -3.42 4.41
C ALA A 88 -9.98 -3.65 4.07
N VAL A 89 -10.23 -4.34 2.95
CA VAL A 89 -11.57 -4.70 2.48
C VAL A 89 -11.70 -6.22 2.57
N ASP A 90 -12.82 -6.72 3.09
CA ASP A 90 -13.00 -8.13 3.43
C ASP A 90 -12.79 -9.09 2.25
N ASP A 91 -13.24 -8.71 1.07
CA ASP A 91 -13.12 -9.53 -0.15
C ASP A 91 -11.78 -9.33 -0.88
N CYS A 92 -10.90 -8.49 -0.37
CA CYS A 92 -9.61 -8.18 -0.99
C CYS A 92 -8.46 -8.73 -0.13
N LYS A 93 -7.63 -9.58 -0.74
CA LYS A 93 -6.44 -10.13 -0.07
C LYS A 93 -5.27 -9.13 0.03
N PHE A 94 -5.39 -7.97 -0.62
CA PHE A 94 -4.39 -6.92 -0.59
C PHE A 94 -4.86 -5.79 0.33
N VAL A 95 -3.95 -5.30 1.14
CA VAL A 95 -4.15 -4.15 2.02
C VAL A 95 -3.26 -3.00 1.58
N ASN A 96 -3.70 -1.77 1.84
CA ASN A 96 -2.89 -0.57 1.67
C ASN A 96 -2.48 -0.04 3.04
N LEU A 97 -1.19 0.06 3.27
CA LEU A 97 -0.62 0.74 4.44
C LEU A 97 -0.17 2.14 4.04
N ILE A 98 -0.52 3.14 4.83
CA ILE A 98 -0.22 4.55 4.60
C ILE A 98 0.47 5.10 5.84
N GLY A 99 1.66 5.68 5.66
CA GLY A 99 2.35 6.50 6.66
C GLY A 99 2.14 7.98 6.30
N PRO A 100 1.20 8.66 6.95
CA PRO A 100 0.91 10.06 6.65
C PRO A 100 1.97 10.99 7.26
N TRP A 101 2.10 12.19 6.68
CA TRP A 101 2.86 13.31 7.23
C TRP A 101 4.36 13.00 7.52
N CYS A 102 5.01 12.24 6.63
CA CYS A 102 6.45 11.94 6.79
C CYS A 102 7.34 13.17 6.68
N HIS A 103 6.87 14.20 5.97
CA HIS A 103 7.52 15.50 5.80
C HIS A 103 6.45 16.54 5.46
N SER A 104 6.64 17.80 5.86
CA SER A 104 5.74 18.88 5.48
C SER A 104 6.48 20.21 5.33
N PHE A 105 5.93 21.09 4.49
CA PHE A 105 6.46 22.41 4.22
C PHE A 105 5.38 23.30 3.57
N SER A 106 5.62 24.62 3.53
CA SER A 106 4.70 25.55 2.88
C SER A 106 4.69 25.35 1.36
N LYS A 107 3.50 25.33 0.74
CA LYS A 107 3.39 25.25 -0.75
C LYS A 107 4.05 26.43 -1.47
N PHE A 108 4.29 27.53 -0.76
CA PHE A 108 4.96 28.72 -1.30
C PHE A 108 6.48 28.63 -1.26
N ASP A 109 7.05 27.63 -0.59
CA ASP A 109 8.48 27.35 -0.65
C ASP A 109 8.81 26.56 -1.93
N ILE A 110 9.03 27.31 -3.00
CA ILE A 110 9.24 26.75 -4.35
C ILE A 110 10.55 25.93 -4.41
N ASP A 111 11.57 26.34 -3.68
CA ASP A 111 12.86 25.65 -3.66
C ASP A 111 12.71 24.30 -2.96
N GLU A 112 12.05 24.27 -1.80
CA GLU A 112 11.77 23.02 -1.10
C GLU A 112 10.85 22.10 -1.93
N PHE A 113 9.84 22.68 -2.58
CA PHE A 113 8.95 21.91 -3.43
C PHE A 113 9.69 21.24 -4.60
N SER A 114 10.65 21.94 -5.22
CA SER A 114 11.48 21.39 -6.29
C SER A 114 12.35 20.24 -5.79
N ARG A 115 13.05 20.42 -4.65
CA ARG A 115 13.88 19.38 -4.02
C ARG A 115 13.08 18.14 -3.68
N VAL A 116 11.95 18.32 -2.98
CA VAL A 116 11.08 17.22 -2.57
C VAL A 116 10.60 16.45 -3.79
N ARG A 117 10.10 17.11 -4.84
CA ARG A 117 9.66 16.44 -6.07
C ARG A 117 10.76 15.58 -6.70
N GLN A 118 11.99 16.08 -6.76
CA GLN A 118 13.12 15.31 -7.27
C GLN A 118 13.36 14.06 -6.42
N VAL A 119 13.44 14.23 -5.11
CA VAL A 119 13.67 13.11 -4.18
C VAL A 119 12.54 12.08 -4.22
N LEU A 120 11.27 12.52 -4.33
CA LEU A 120 10.13 11.61 -4.49
C LEU A 120 10.24 10.75 -5.75
N ASN A 121 10.63 11.36 -6.89
CA ASN A 121 10.83 10.63 -8.13
C ASN A 121 11.93 9.57 -7.99
N ASP A 122 13.05 9.91 -7.34
CA ASP A 122 14.16 8.98 -7.13
C ASP A 122 13.80 7.82 -6.21
N ILE A 123 13.02 8.06 -5.16
CA ILE A 123 12.51 7.01 -4.26
C ILE A 123 11.52 6.12 -5.00
N ASN A 124 10.56 6.70 -5.73
CA ASN A 124 9.57 5.95 -6.49
C ASN A 124 10.21 5.08 -7.60
N ALA A 125 11.28 5.55 -8.23
CA ALA A 125 12.02 4.78 -9.23
C ALA A 125 12.66 3.50 -8.65
N ARG A 126 12.91 3.44 -7.34
CA ARG A 126 13.45 2.25 -6.65
C ARG A 126 12.39 1.19 -6.34
N GLY A 127 11.08 1.52 -6.46
CA GLY A 127 9.96 0.58 -6.54
C GLY A 127 9.52 -0.14 -5.26
N MET A 128 10.07 0.18 -4.09
CA MET A 128 9.68 -0.53 -2.86
C MET A 128 8.37 -0.02 -2.24
N VAL A 129 8.10 1.26 -2.37
CA VAL A 129 6.92 1.98 -1.86
C VAL A 129 6.55 3.07 -2.84
N SER A 130 5.35 3.63 -2.70
CA SER A 130 4.96 4.87 -3.39
C SER A 130 5.03 6.02 -2.41
N VAL A 131 5.78 7.06 -2.76
CA VAL A 131 5.84 8.31 -2.00
C VAL A 131 5.13 9.39 -2.80
N PHE A 132 4.19 10.09 -2.19
CA PHE A 132 3.36 11.10 -2.83
C PHE A 132 3.12 12.28 -1.88
N TYR A 133 2.61 13.38 -2.39
CA TYR A 133 2.23 14.52 -1.57
C TYR A 133 0.77 14.91 -1.78
N SER A 134 0.20 15.55 -0.78
CA SER A 134 -1.07 16.27 -0.85
C SER A 134 -0.86 17.73 -0.44
N ILE A 135 -1.76 18.60 -0.84
CA ILE A 135 -1.78 20.00 -0.40
C ILE A 135 -3.01 20.15 0.47
N THR A 136 -2.82 20.64 1.69
CA THR A 136 -3.89 20.88 2.66
C THR A 136 -4.59 22.21 2.42
N ASP A 137 -5.76 22.39 3.04
CA ASP A 137 -6.51 23.65 3.02
C ASP A 137 -5.72 24.80 3.69
N SER A 138 -4.74 24.48 4.53
CA SER A 138 -3.83 25.44 5.18
C SER A 138 -2.60 25.80 4.33
N ASP A 139 -2.60 25.46 3.04
CA ASP A 139 -1.49 25.74 2.11
C ASP A 139 -0.17 25.01 2.47
N GLU A 140 -0.26 23.91 3.18
CA GLU A 140 0.86 23.06 3.54
C GLU A 140 0.94 21.86 2.59
N VAL A 141 2.14 21.53 2.11
CA VAL A 141 2.41 20.29 1.38
C VAL A 141 2.76 19.22 2.39
N ALA A 142 1.99 18.14 2.42
CA ALA A 142 2.24 16.97 3.25
C ALA A 142 2.72 15.79 2.39
N VAL A 143 3.82 15.17 2.77
CA VAL A 143 4.37 13.99 2.08
C VAL A 143 3.94 12.72 2.80
N HIS A 144 3.51 11.74 2.03
CA HIS A 144 2.99 10.46 2.52
C HIS A 144 3.72 9.29 1.87
N ILE A 145 3.79 8.17 2.57
CA ILE A 145 4.29 6.90 2.05
C ILE A 145 3.13 5.92 1.96
N LYS A 146 2.99 5.21 0.85
CA LYS A 146 1.98 4.17 0.67
C LYS A 146 2.62 2.88 0.15
N LYS A 147 2.13 1.74 0.65
CA LYS A 147 2.50 0.42 0.14
C LYS A 147 1.29 -0.49 0.12
N GLN A 148 1.07 -1.13 -1.02
CA GLN A 148 0.13 -2.23 -1.15
C GLN A 148 0.88 -3.56 -1.00
N PHE A 149 0.31 -4.51 -0.24
CA PHE A 149 0.88 -5.85 -0.07
C PHE A 149 -0.19 -6.87 0.24
N LEU A 150 0.12 -8.13 -0.05
CA LEU A 150 -0.74 -9.27 0.25
C LEU A 150 -0.84 -9.45 1.77
N PHE A 151 -2.05 -9.69 2.29
CA PHE A 151 -2.28 -9.94 3.71
C PHE A 151 -3.31 -11.06 3.88
N VAL A 152 -2.82 -12.26 4.08
CA VAL A 152 -3.64 -13.50 4.16
C VAL A 152 -3.17 -14.36 5.32
N GLN A 153 -4.07 -15.17 5.86
CA GLN A 153 -3.82 -16.02 7.03
C GLN A 153 -2.68 -17.03 6.82
N GLN A 154 -2.41 -17.42 5.57
CA GLN A 154 -1.36 -18.37 5.21
C GLN A 154 0.07 -17.79 5.30
N ILE A 155 0.23 -16.48 5.56
CA ILE A 155 1.55 -15.88 5.75
C ILE A 155 2.13 -16.38 7.08
N PRO A 156 3.27 -17.08 7.06
CA PRO A 156 3.92 -17.51 8.30
C PRO A 156 4.37 -16.31 9.13
N ASN A 157 4.14 -16.34 10.46
CA ASN A 157 4.52 -15.26 11.37
C ASN A 157 4.02 -13.89 10.87
N ILE A 158 2.72 -13.78 10.64
CA ILE A 158 2.08 -12.60 10.05
C ILE A 158 2.35 -11.31 10.85
N GLU A 159 2.57 -11.41 12.15
CA GLU A 159 2.96 -10.31 13.03
C GLU A 159 4.35 -9.77 12.64
N ASP A 160 5.32 -10.64 12.40
CA ASP A 160 6.67 -10.23 11.98
C ASP A 160 6.67 -9.70 10.54
N TYR A 161 5.81 -10.26 9.70
CA TYR A 161 5.58 -9.73 8.35
C TYR A 161 5.02 -8.31 8.40
N LEU A 162 4.02 -8.02 9.24
CA LEU A 162 3.50 -6.66 9.41
C LEU A 162 4.57 -5.70 9.94
N LYS A 163 5.35 -6.11 10.96
CA LYS A 163 6.48 -5.30 11.47
C LYS A 163 7.50 -5.00 10.38
N LEU A 164 7.83 -5.99 9.53
CA LEU A 164 8.72 -5.78 8.39
C LEU A 164 8.17 -4.72 7.42
N MET A 165 6.86 -4.74 7.14
CA MET A 165 6.22 -3.73 6.30
C MET A 165 6.33 -2.34 6.95
N LEU A 166 6.06 -2.21 8.25
CA LEU A 166 6.21 -0.96 9.01
C LEU A 166 7.65 -0.44 9.00
N ASP A 167 8.65 -1.31 9.17
CA ASP A 167 10.07 -0.95 9.10
C ASP A 167 10.49 -0.35 7.74
N ILE A 168 9.85 -0.77 6.66
CA ILE A 168 10.08 -0.19 5.33
C ILE A 168 9.69 1.30 5.33
N PHE A 169 8.59 1.66 6.00
CA PHE A 169 8.15 3.06 6.12
C PHE A 169 9.15 3.90 6.90
N PHE A 170 9.64 3.43 8.05
CA PHE A 170 10.66 4.15 8.82
C PHE A 170 11.95 4.36 8.04
N ARG A 171 12.40 3.33 7.30
CA ARG A 171 13.59 3.44 6.43
C ARG A 171 13.36 4.43 5.30
N THR A 172 12.18 4.39 4.68
CA THR A 172 11.84 5.31 3.58
C THR A 172 11.75 6.75 4.07
N ALA A 173 11.09 7.01 5.21
CA ALA A 173 11.02 8.34 5.81
C ALA A 173 12.40 8.90 6.14
N ARG A 174 13.29 8.07 6.72
CA ARG A 174 14.69 8.46 6.97
C ARG A 174 15.43 8.78 5.67
N THR A 175 15.28 7.94 4.63
CA THR A 175 15.89 8.18 3.33
C THR A 175 15.40 9.49 2.72
N LEU A 176 14.09 9.75 2.79
CA LEU A 176 13.49 11.00 2.31
C LEU A 176 14.17 12.23 2.94
N HIS A 177 14.27 12.28 4.27
CA HIS A 177 14.92 13.38 4.97
C HIS A 177 16.40 13.54 4.60
N VAL A 178 17.15 12.44 4.54
CA VAL A 178 18.59 12.48 4.20
C VAL A 178 18.80 12.98 2.78
N GLU A 179 18.01 12.55 1.80
CA GLU A 179 18.16 12.98 0.42
C GLU A 179 17.74 14.45 0.22
N ILE A 180 16.69 14.94 0.89
CA ILE A 180 16.30 16.35 0.88
C ILE A 180 17.44 17.21 1.43
N GLU A 181 18.04 16.84 2.57
CA GLU A 181 19.18 17.58 3.15
C GLU A 181 20.40 17.58 2.24
N LYS A 182 20.69 16.49 1.54
CA LYS A 182 21.76 16.46 0.53
C LYS A 182 21.53 17.48 -0.59
N CYS A 183 20.30 17.58 -1.10
CA CYS A 183 19.94 18.56 -2.11
C CYS A 183 20.19 20.00 -1.60
N ARG A 184 19.76 20.32 -0.38
CA ARG A 184 20.00 21.62 0.26
C ARG A 184 21.50 21.98 0.32
N VAL A 185 22.34 21.02 0.73
CA VAL A 185 23.81 21.26 0.83
C VAL A 185 24.47 21.43 -0.54
N GLN A 186 23.95 20.78 -1.58
CA GLN A 186 24.49 20.92 -2.95
C GLN A 186 24.17 22.27 -3.58
N GLU A 187 23.01 22.85 -3.31
CA GLU A 187 22.59 24.16 -3.81
C GLU A 187 23.35 25.33 -3.15
N CYS A 188 23.90 25.10 -1.96
CA CYS A 188 24.70 26.09 -1.23
C CYS A 188 26.18 26.18 -1.69
N LYS A 189 26.59 25.42 -2.70
CA LYS A 189 27.96 25.43 -3.27
C LYS A 189 28.02 26.07 -4.61
#